data_d27822ea64ec20e5dc12314a3bae0fb9
#
_entry.id   d27822ea64ec20e5dc12314a3bae0fb9
#
_cell.length_a   1.000
_cell.length_b   1.000
_cell.length_c   1.000
_cell.angle_alpha   90.00
_cell.angle_beta   90.00
_cell.angle_gamma   90.00
#
_symmetry.space_group_name_H-M   'P 1'
#
loop_
_entity.id
_entity.type
_entity.pdbx_description
1 polymer ?
#
loop_
_entity_poly.entity_id
_entity_poly.type
_entity_poly.pdbx_seq_one_letter_code
_entity_poly.pdbx_strand_id
1 'polypeptide(L)'
;MKDKRKEILRDLLGEFASDEDTSEESNDIFKSKSDDKEEAIEESSLEPEEPEFNLDKVMKRPSRRPKTVKKVSNVLKAEIVEDGLIPTYNVNLPKFSDNERLIFNEVREKLVEVAVAQGEDFRIDEGSFIGEVKEFLRSKGVRDVDRLATQISQEMLGYGQLDPMIKDDDLEEIMVIGIHKNVFVYHRKIGMMITNVIFDDDAEIKAIVDVIARQVNRRIDQQTPILDARLPDGSRVNATIPPVSADGATLTIRKFRKDPLTIVDLINFKTLSSHLAGFLWVCTDGLGVKPCNAIIAGGTGSGKTTTLNAVTAFTPPRERIITIEDTLELQLPHTHVLRMETRPPNIEGKGELTMDILVKNSLRQRPDRVIVGEVRGGEAVTLFTALNTGHSGMGTVHSNTARETITRLINPPMQVPTIMIPALDFIIMQNRMYRPEGGSIRRVTEVAEVVGMEEGNVQLNRVFEWNNVTDKVEYVGIASQTLRDIADLRGIGITEIEEEIEKRRLLLEYLADNNIRSITDVGTYIHNYYRNPDEVLEQIL
;
A
#
# COMPACT_ATOMS: atom_id res chain seq x y z
N MET A 1 42.40 -12.28 -8.08
CA MET A 1 41.08 -11.71 -8.39
C MET A 1 40.84 -10.30 -7.82
N LYS A 2 41.54 -9.88 -6.77
CA LYS A 2 41.40 -8.51 -6.23
C LYS A 2 42.15 -7.45 -7.05
N ASP A 3 43.23 -7.82 -7.74
CA ASP A 3 44.02 -6.87 -8.53
C ASP A 3 43.40 -6.51 -9.88
N LYS A 4 42.72 -7.44 -10.55
CA LYS A 4 41.97 -7.16 -11.79
C LYS A 4 40.78 -6.23 -11.60
N ARG A 5 40.17 -6.18 -10.41
CA ARG A 5 39.07 -5.23 -10.10
C ARG A 5 39.57 -3.80 -9.87
N LYS A 6 40.80 -3.63 -9.42
CA LYS A 6 41.42 -2.31 -9.23
C LYS A 6 41.87 -1.69 -10.56
N GLU A 7 42.24 -2.52 -11.51
CA GLU A 7 42.65 -2.10 -12.84
C GLU A 7 41.45 -1.62 -13.66
N ILE A 8 40.32 -2.35 -13.62
CA ILE A 8 39.06 -1.97 -14.26
C ILE A 8 38.44 -0.68 -13.66
N LEU A 9 38.62 -0.45 -12.35
CA LEU A 9 38.15 0.77 -11.70
C LEU A 9 39.01 2.00 -12.03
N ARG A 10 40.31 1.82 -12.34
CA ARG A 10 41.18 2.89 -12.79
C ARG A 10 40.91 3.32 -14.23
N ASP A 11 40.60 2.38 -15.11
CA ASP A 11 40.23 2.67 -16.50
C ASP A 11 38.87 3.39 -16.61
N LEU A 12 37.91 3.03 -15.74
CA LEU A 12 36.58 3.68 -15.68
C LEU A 12 36.60 5.08 -15.03
N LEU A 13 37.58 5.39 -14.20
CA LEU A 13 37.73 6.72 -13.58
C LEU A 13 38.67 7.65 -14.33
N GLY A 14 39.41 7.14 -15.33
CA GLY A 14 40.29 7.91 -16.20
C GLY A 14 39.61 8.61 -17.39
N GLU A 15 38.39 8.23 -17.74
CA GLU A 15 37.65 8.83 -18.87
C GLU A 15 36.77 10.03 -18.48
N PHE A 16 36.75 10.46 -17.22
CA PHE A 16 35.95 11.62 -16.76
C PHE A 16 36.77 12.85 -16.34
N ALA A 17 38.03 12.94 -16.76
CA ALA A 17 38.88 14.10 -16.42
C ALA A 17 39.69 14.58 -17.61
N SER A 18 39.03 15.11 -18.64
CA SER A 18 39.58 16.09 -19.58
C SER A 18 38.46 16.47 -20.56
N ASP A 19 37.94 17.65 -20.43
CA ASP A 19 37.71 18.64 -21.49
C ASP A 19 36.86 19.79 -20.92
N GLU A 20 37.57 20.75 -20.38
CA GLU A 20 37.16 22.16 -20.41
C GLU A 20 38.19 22.92 -21.24
N ASP A 21 37.62 23.76 -22.11
CA ASP A 21 38.16 24.95 -22.77
C ASP A 21 38.58 24.88 -24.25
N THR A 22 37.91 25.80 -24.88
CA THR A 22 38.23 26.79 -25.94
C THR A 22 37.72 26.54 -27.34
N SER A 23 36.72 27.31 -27.63
CA SER A 23 36.37 28.25 -28.72
C SER A 23 37.07 28.18 -30.07
N GLU A 24 36.25 28.43 -31.08
CA GLU A 24 36.34 29.24 -32.26
C GLU A 24 36.84 28.66 -33.59
N GLU A 25 35.91 28.80 -34.51
CA GLU A 25 35.96 29.26 -35.91
C GLU A 25 36.43 28.35 -37.05
N SER A 26 35.53 28.26 -37.95
CA SER A 26 35.54 28.53 -39.41
C SER A 26 36.01 27.48 -40.39
N ASN A 27 35.05 27.19 -41.25
CA ASN A 27 35.03 27.20 -42.71
C ASN A 27 35.96 26.31 -43.56
N ASP A 28 35.25 25.58 -44.37
CA ASP A 28 35.33 25.50 -45.85
C ASP A 28 36.31 24.55 -46.56
N ILE A 29 35.67 23.84 -47.45
CA ILE A 29 36.01 23.59 -48.87
C ILE A 29 36.78 22.32 -49.27
N PHE A 30 35.98 21.43 -49.89
CA PHE A 30 36.15 20.80 -51.22
C PHE A 30 37.38 19.97 -51.63
N LYS A 31 37.01 18.78 -52.13
CA LYS A 31 37.46 18.09 -53.38
C LYS A 31 38.74 17.26 -53.37
N SER A 32 38.56 16.00 -53.62
CA SER A 32 38.65 15.21 -54.88
C SER A 32 39.96 14.50 -55.17
N LYS A 33 39.74 13.32 -55.76
CA LYS A 33 40.54 12.51 -56.70
C LYS A 33 41.46 11.45 -56.07
N SER A 34 41.05 10.20 -56.20
CA SER A 34 41.39 9.20 -57.21
C SER A 34 42.87 8.99 -57.42
N ASP A 35 43.34 7.78 -57.25
CA ASP A 35 43.84 6.91 -58.27
C ASP A 35 44.45 5.61 -57.74
N ASP A 36 43.96 4.56 -58.33
CA ASP A 36 44.45 3.21 -58.55
C ASP A 36 45.81 2.76 -58.03
N LYS A 37 45.83 1.57 -57.45
CA LYS A 37 46.64 0.44 -57.96
C LYS A 37 46.20 -0.88 -57.39
N GLU A 38 45.76 -1.76 -58.27
CA GLU A 38 45.62 -3.21 -58.08
C GLU A 38 46.99 -3.85 -57.77
N GLU A 39 47.01 -4.70 -56.78
CA GLU A 39 47.89 -5.87 -56.75
C GLU A 39 47.11 -7.04 -56.12
N ALA A 40 46.90 -8.05 -56.96
CA ALA A 40 46.30 -9.32 -56.62
C ALA A 40 47.21 -10.15 -55.72
N ILE A 41 46.69 -10.68 -54.67
CA ILE A 41 47.24 -11.84 -53.95
C ILE A 41 46.08 -12.80 -53.60
N GLU A 42 46.36 -14.05 -53.94
CA GLU A 42 45.53 -15.24 -53.97
C GLU A 42 44.66 -15.48 -52.73
N GLU A 43 43.43 -15.88 -52.98
CA GLU A 43 42.50 -16.51 -52.04
C GLU A 43 43.08 -17.77 -51.42
N SER A 44 43.12 -17.83 -50.11
CA SER A 44 43.01 -19.08 -49.35
C SER A 44 41.81 -18.94 -48.42
N SER A 45 40.73 -19.56 -48.85
CA SER A 45 39.47 -19.72 -48.13
C SER A 45 39.68 -20.49 -46.83
N LEU A 46 39.55 -19.80 -45.71
CA LEU A 46 39.18 -20.38 -44.42
C LEU A 46 38.23 -19.36 -43.77
N GLU A 47 36.91 -19.54 -43.99
CA GLU A 47 35.89 -18.90 -43.18
C GLU A 47 36.02 -19.37 -41.72
N PRO A 48 36.09 -18.49 -40.74
CA PRO A 48 35.93 -18.90 -39.35
C PRO A 48 34.46 -19.26 -39.12
N GLU A 49 34.19 -20.52 -38.81
CA GLU A 49 32.89 -20.96 -38.32
C GLU A 49 32.51 -20.10 -37.09
N GLU A 50 31.48 -19.28 -37.25
CA GLU A 50 30.84 -18.61 -36.11
C GLU A 50 30.33 -19.70 -35.14
N PRO A 51 30.59 -19.60 -33.84
CA PRO A 51 30.08 -20.56 -32.87
C PRO A 51 28.55 -20.46 -32.84
N GLU A 52 27.86 -21.47 -33.39
CA GLU A 52 26.41 -21.62 -33.22
C GLU A 52 26.04 -21.54 -31.76
N PHE A 53 25.30 -20.50 -31.41
CA PHE A 53 24.75 -20.31 -30.08
C PHE A 53 23.64 -21.33 -29.86
N ASN A 54 23.99 -22.47 -29.29
CA ASN A 54 23.08 -23.57 -29.05
C ASN A 54 22.18 -23.27 -27.82
N LEU A 55 21.00 -22.72 -28.09
CA LEU A 55 19.95 -22.42 -27.11
C LEU A 55 19.58 -23.63 -26.23
N ASP A 56 19.67 -24.87 -26.77
CA ASP A 56 19.35 -26.09 -26.02
C ASP A 56 20.38 -26.42 -24.91
N LYS A 57 21.62 -25.90 -25.03
CA LYS A 57 22.63 -26.04 -23.96
C LYS A 57 22.41 -25.06 -22.80
N VAL A 58 21.82 -23.91 -23.07
CA VAL A 58 21.51 -22.90 -22.05
C VAL A 58 20.19 -23.24 -21.35
N MET A 59 19.29 -23.93 -22.04
CA MET A 59 17.96 -24.34 -21.57
C MET A 59 17.92 -25.69 -20.87
N LYS A 60 19.05 -26.28 -20.48
CA LYS A 60 19.04 -27.42 -19.56
C LYS A 60 18.51 -26.96 -18.20
N ARG A 61 17.20 -27.06 -18.02
CA ARG A 61 16.53 -26.88 -16.73
C ARG A 61 17.18 -27.82 -15.71
N PRO A 62 17.66 -27.31 -14.56
CA PRO A 62 18.00 -28.21 -13.48
C PRO A 62 16.74 -28.95 -13.08
N SER A 63 16.76 -30.27 -13.11
CA SER A 63 15.67 -31.15 -12.66
C SER A 63 15.59 -31.09 -11.12
N ARG A 64 15.25 -29.94 -10.57
CA ARG A 64 14.80 -29.84 -9.19
C ARG A 64 13.31 -30.11 -9.18
N ARG A 65 12.89 -31.19 -8.51
CA ARG A 65 11.47 -31.40 -8.20
C ARG A 65 10.92 -30.14 -7.57
N PRO A 66 9.76 -29.64 -8.01
CA PRO A 66 9.17 -28.42 -7.46
C PRO A 66 9.03 -28.58 -5.95
N LYS A 67 9.53 -27.61 -5.19
CA LYS A 67 9.24 -27.52 -3.76
C LYS A 67 7.82 -27.02 -3.62
N THR A 68 6.87 -27.96 -3.50
CA THR A 68 5.49 -27.63 -3.19
C THR A 68 5.46 -27.08 -1.76
N VAL A 69 5.27 -25.77 -1.62
CA VAL A 69 5.02 -25.14 -0.32
C VAL A 69 3.59 -25.49 0.08
N LYS A 70 3.43 -26.10 1.24
CA LYS A 70 2.15 -26.52 1.80
C LYS A 70 1.13 -25.39 1.77
N LYS A 71 -0.10 -25.75 1.31
CA LYS A 71 -1.38 -25.07 1.51
C LYS A 71 -1.33 -23.81 2.40
N VAL A 72 -1.42 -22.63 1.81
CA VAL A 72 -1.38 -21.35 2.53
C VAL A 72 -2.77 -20.73 2.62
N SER A 73 -3.74 -21.16 1.79
CA SER A 73 -5.11 -20.66 1.85
C SER A 73 -6.08 -21.75 2.31
N ASN A 74 -6.82 -21.45 3.38
CA ASN A 74 -7.86 -22.35 3.91
C ASN A 74 -9.20 -22.26 3.15
N VAL A 75 -9.41 -21.21 2.35
CA VAL A 75 -10.74 -20.91 1.80
C VAL A 75 -10.97 -21.53 0.43
N LEU A 76 -9.95 -21.73 -0.42
CA LEU A 76 -10.14 -22.10 -1.83
C LEU A 76 -9.14 -23.10 -2.42
N LYS A 77 -8.37 -23.85 -1.63
CA LYS A 77 -7.42 -24.86 -2.13
C LYS A 77 -6.43 -24.32 -3.20
N ALA A 78 -6.04 -23.06 -3.11
CA ALA A 78 -4.99 -22.54 -3.97
C ALA A 78 -3.64 -23.16 -3.59
N GLU A 79 -2.87 -23.58 -4.59
CA GLU A 79 -1.55 -24.16 -4.42
C GLU A 79 -0.49 -23.16 -4.82
N ILE A 80 0.47 -22.90 -3.92
CA ILE A 80 1.63 -22.07 -4.22
C ILE A 80 2.78 -22.98 -4.62
N VAL A 81 3.33 -22.74 -5.82
CA VAL A 81 4.45 -23.49 -6.37
C VAL A 81 5.62 -22.54 -6.57
N GLU A 82 6.72 -22.80 -5.88
CA GLU A 82 7.98 -22.07 -6.04
C GLU A 82 8.85 -22.77 -7.10
N ASP A 83 8.46 -22.66 -8.38
CA ASP A 83 9.23 -23.18 -9.51
C ASP A 83 9.47 -22.02 -10.51
N GLY A 84 10.66 -21.43 -10.44
CA GLY A 84 11.06 -20.33 -11.31
C GLY A 84 11.44 -19.04 -10.60
N LEU A 85 11.59 -17.96 -11.38
CA LEU A 85 11.96 -16.62 -10.87
C LEU A 85 10.81 -15.95 -10.10
N ILE A 86 9.57 -16.26 -10.48
CA ILE A 86 8.36 -15.74 -9.84
C ILE A 86 7.54 -16.95 -9.39
N PRO A 87 7.15 -17.02 -8.08
CA PRO A 87 6.28 -18.08 -7.60
C PRO A 87 4.93 -18.09 -8.31
N THR A 88 4.33 -19.26 -8.45
CA THR A 88 3.02 -19.43 -9.09
C THR A 88 1.94 -19.66 -8.04
N TYR A 89 0.86 -18.91 -8.14
CA TYR A 89 -0.37 -19.07 -7.35
C TYR A 89 -1.44 -19.76 -8.21
N ASN A 90 -1.59 -21.06 -8.03
CA ASN A 90 -2.55 -21.87 -8.79
C ASN A 90 -3.93 -21.86 -8.14
N VAL A 91 -4.88 -21.24 -8.83
CA VAL A 91 -6.30 -21.28 -8.44
C VAL A 91 -6.95 -22.49 -9.07
N ASN A 92 -7.65 -23.27 -8.26
CA ASN A 92 -8.47 -24.37 -8.78
C ASN A 92 -9.81 -23.80 -9.29
N LEU A 93 -9.83 -23.42 -10.57
CA LEU A 93 -11.06 -22.98 -11.25
C LEU A 93 -11.74 -24.19 -11.88
N PRO A 94 -12.94 -24.57 -11.42
CA PRO A 94 -13.70 -25.59 -12.09
C PRO A 94 -14.12 -25.06 -13.46
N LYS A 95 -13.79 -25.78 -14.53
CA LYS A 95 -14.26 -25.43 -15.89
C LYS A 95 -15.65 -26.06 -16.11
N PHE A 96 -16.52 -25.31 -16.80
CA PHE A 96 -17.76 -25.85 -17.29
C PHE A 96 -17.47 -26.92 -18.34
N SER A 97 -18.10 -28.09 -18.23
CA SER A 97 -18.22 -29.03 -19.35
C SER A 97 -19.16 -28.45 -20.43
N ASP A 98 -19.12 -28.98 -21.65
CA ASP A 98 -19.96 -28.49 -22.75
C ASP A 98 -21.45 -28.45 -22.38
N ASN A 99 -21.93 -29.47 -21.67
CA ASN A 99 -23.31 -29.53 -21.20
C ASN A 99 -23.60 -28.50 -20.11
N GLU A 100 -22.67 -28.26 -19.19
CA GLU A 100 -22.82 -27.23 -18.14
C GLU A 100 -22.79 -25.85 -18.74
N ARG A 101 -22.04 -25.64 -19.82
CA ARG A 101 -21.98 -24.35 -20.54
C ARG A 101 -23.30 -24.04 -21.26
N LEU A 102 -24.00 -25.07 -21.78
CA LEU A 102 -25.34 -24.88 -22.31
C LEU A 102 -26.34 -24.48 -21.22
N ILE A 103 -26.29 -25.16 -20.08
CA ILE A 103 -27.13 -24.82 -18.91
C ILE A 103 -26.82 -23.39 -18.40
N PHE A 104 -25.57 -23.03 -18.33
CA PHE A 104 -25.16 -21.65 -17.97
C PHE A 104 -25.76 -20.60 -18.90
N ASN A 105 -25.73 -20.84 -20.23
CA ASN A 105 -26.34 -19.97 -21.20
C ASN A 105 -27.86 -19.84 -21.03
N GLU A 106 -28.56 -20.95 -20.77
CA GLU A 106 -30.01 -20.92 -20.49
C GLU A 106 -30.33 -20.10 -19.22
N VAL A 107 -29.55 -20.24 -18.15
CA VAL A 107 -29.71 -19.41 -16.92
C VAL A 107 -29.47 -17.95 -17.23
N ARG A 108 -28.44 -17.63 -18.01
CA ARG A 108 -28.11 -16.27 -18.42
C ARG A 108 -29.23 -15.62 -19.23
N GLU A 109 -29.80 -16.33 -20.20
CA GLU A 109 -30.91 -15.82 -21.02
C GLU A 109 -32.13 -15.50 -20.15
N LYS A 110 -32.51 -16.39 -19.25
CA LYS A 110 -33.64 -16.18 -18.31
C LYS A 110 -33.37 -14.99 -17.39
N LEU A 111 -32.15 -14.82 -16.88
CA LEU A 111 -31.81 -13.69 -16.03
C LEU A 111 -31.94 -12.35 -16.78
N VAL A 112 -31.48 -12.32 -18.05
CA VAL A 112 -31.61 -11.13 -18.90
C VAL A 112 -33.09 -10.81 -19.15
N GLU A 113 -33.93 -11.79 -19.41
CA GLU A 113 -35.39 -11.59 -19.58
C GLU A 113 -36.02 -10.97 -18.33
N VAL A 114 -35.68 -11.49 -17.14
CA VAL A 114 -36.18 -10.96 -15.85
C VAL A 114 -35.67 -9.55 -15.60
N ALA A 115 -34.38 -9.28 -15.88
CA ALA A 115 -33.77 -7.97 -15.73
C ALA A 115 -34.44 -6.92 -16.63
N VAL A 116 -34.73 -7.27 -17.88
CA VAL A 116 -35.45 -6.41 -18.83
C VAL A 116 -36.88 -6.14 -18.36
N ALA A 117 -37.55 -7.15 -17.79
CA ALA A 117 -38.92 -7.00 -17.32
C ALA A 117 -39.04 -6.13 -16.06
N GLN A 118 -38.03 -6.10 -15.19
CA GLN A 118 -38.05 -5.32 -13.93
C GLN A 118 -37.43 -3.92 -14.06
N GLY A 119 -36.71 -3.62 -15.14
CA GLY A 119 -36.14 -2.30 -15.42
C GLY A 119 -35.07 -1.84 -14.42
N GLU A 120 -35.05 -0.52 -14.09
CA GLU A 120 -33.99 0.10 -13.27
C GLU A 120 -33.97 -0.36 -11.81
N ASP A 121 -35.05 -0.95 -11.29
CA ASP A 121 -35.15 -1.43 -9.91
C ASP A 121 -34.66 -2.88 -9.72
N PHE A 122 -34.13 -3.50 -10.78
CA PHE A 122 -33.65 -4.87 -10.73
C PHE A 122 -32.48 -5.04 -9.76
N ARG A 123 -32.73 -5.69 -8.64
CA ARG A 123 -31.71 -6.08 -7.64
C ARG A 123 -31.81 -7.57 -7.40
N ILE A 124 -30.67 -8.24 -7.49
CA ILE A 124 -30.58 -9.67 -7.22
C ILE A 124 -29.96 -9.87 -5.83
N ASP A 125 -30.68 -10.59 -4.97
CA ASP A 125 -30.12 -11.14 -3.76
C ASP A 125 -29.39 -12.45 -4.12
N GLU A 126 -28.09 -12.53 -3.82
CA GLU A 126 -27.25 -13.70 -4.18
C GLU A 126 -27.80 -15.02 -3.63
N GLY A 127 -28.31 -15.00 -2.39
CA GLY A 127 -28.90 -16.18 -1.75
C GLY A 127 -30.15 -16.68 -2.47
N SER A 128 -31.05 -15.78 -2.83
CA SER A 128 -32.27 -16.09 -3.60
C SER A 128 -31.92 -16.60 -5.00
N PHE A 129 -30.96 -15.96 -5.67
CA PHE A 129 -30.49 -16.37 -6.99
C PHE A 129 -29.91 -17.79 -6.97
N ILE A 130 -29.02 -18.08 -6.03
CA ILE A 130 -28.46 -19.44 -5.87
C ILE A 130 -29.57 -20.45 -5.61
N GLY A 131 -30.59 -20.09 -4.83
CA GLY A 131 -31.76 -20.94 -4.58
C GLY A 131 -32.50 -21.31 -5.87
N GLU A 132 -32.86 -20.31 -6.68
CA GLU A 132 -33.56 -20.51 -7.98
C GLU A 132 -32.69 -21.29 -8.97
N VAL A 133 -31.40 -20.99 -9.07
CA VAL A 133 -30.47 -21.76 -9.92
C VAL A 133 -30.40 -23.21 -9.46
N LYS A 134 -30.37 -23.51 -8.17
CA LYS A 134 -30.39 -24.88 -7.65
C LYS A 134 -31.66 -25.63 -8.02
N GLU A 135 -32.83 -24.99 -7.94
CA GLU A 135 -34.08 -25.57 -8.36
C GLU A 135 -34.10 -25.87 -9.87
N PHE A 136 -33.62 -24.90 -10.67
CA PHE A 136 -33.50 -25.10 -12.11
C PHE A 136 -32.54 -26.26 -12.46
N LEU A 137 -31.37 -26.32 -11.83
CA LEU A 137 -30.40 -27.40 -12.04
C LEU A 137 -30.96 -28.78 -11.64
N ARG A 138 -31.74 -28.87 -10.56
CA ARG A 138 -32.44 -30.09 -10.15
C ARG A 138 -33.44 -30.54 -11.21
N SER A 139 -34.21 -29.58 -11.78
CA SER A 139 -35.18 -29.91 -12.85
C SER A 139 -34.51 -30.44 -14.13
N LYS A 140 -33.23 -30.06 -14.38
CA LYS A 140 -32.40 -30.53 -15.49
C LYS A 140 -31.66 -31.86 -15.19
N GLY A 141 -31.80 -32.40 -13.98
CA GLY A 141 -31.16 -33.68 -13.60
C GLY A 141 -29.64 -33.57 -13.39
N VAL A 142 -29.13 -32.40 -13.08
CA VAL A 142 -27.69 -32.17 -12.79
C VAL A 142 -27.32 -32.91 -11.50
N ARG A 143 -26.17 -33.63 -11.52
CA ARG A 143 -25.71 -34.42 -10.36
C ARG A 143 -25.10 -33.58 -9.26
N ASP A 144 -24.29 -32.53 -9.63
CA ASP A 144 -23.56 -31.69 -8.68
C ASP A 144 -24.15 -30.26 -8.69
N VAL A 145 -25.37 -30.17 -8.15
CA VAL A 145 -26.18 -28.95 -8.15
C VAL A 145 -25.50 -27.82 -7.35
N ASP A 146 -24.91 -28.14 -6.19
CA ASP A 146 -24.34 -27.12 -5.30
C ASP A 146 -23.09 -26.50 -5.91
N ARG A 147 -22.21 -27.30 -6.49
CA ARG A 147 -21.01 -26.81 -7.19
C ARG A 147 -21.40 -25.93 -8.38
N LEU A 148 -22.29 -26.45 -9.25
CA LEU A 148 -22.63 -25.74 -10.47
C LEU A 148 -23.41 -24.44 -10.20
N ALA A 149 -24.33 -24.46 -9.23
CA ALA A 149 -25.05 -23.23 -8.83
C ALA A 149 -24.11 -22.16 -8.28
N THR A 150 -23.16 -22.54 -7.45
CA THR A 150 -22.14 -21.60 -6.93
C THR A 150 -21.29 -21.04 -8.07
N GLN A 151 -20.85 -21.88 -8.99
CA GLN A 151 -20.05 -21.46 -10.15
C GLN A 151 -20.83 -20.52 -11.08
N ILE A 152 -22.11 -20.84 -11.37
CA ILE A 152 -23.00 -19.97 -12.17
C ILE A 152 -23.18 -18.61 -11.47
N SER A 153 -23.40 -18.61 -10.15
CA SER A 153 -23.53 -17.36 -9.40
C SER A 153 -22.26 -16.51 -9.45
N GLN A 154 -21.10 -17.13 -9.31
CA GLN A 154 -19.79 -16.44 -9.39
C GLN A 154 -19.57 -15.80 -10.77
N GLU A 155 -19.94 -16.49 -11.85
CA GLU A 155 -19.80 -15.96 -13.22
C GLU A 155 -20.81 -14.87 -13.55
N MET A 156 -22.02 -14.93 -12.98
CA MET A 156 -23.10 -13.99 -13.33
C MET A 156 -23.21 -12.79 -12.41
N LEU A 157 -23.01 -12.98 -11.11
CA LEU A 157 -23.17 -11.95 -10.08
C LEU A 157 -21.86 -11.54 -9.44
N GLY A 158 -20.83 -12.37 -9.54
CA GLY A 158 -19.51 -12.16 -8.99
C GLY A 158 -18.53 -11.54 -9.98
N TYR A 159 -17.27 -11.78 -9.72
CA TYR A 159 -16.15 -11.28 -10.52
C TYR A 159 -15.53 -12.39 -11.41
N GLY A 160 -16.34 -13.38 -11.79
CA GLY A 160 -15.92 -14.50 -12.65
C GLY A 160 -14.70 -15.22 -12.12
N GLN A 161 -13.70 -15.40 -12.98
CA GLN A 161 -12.46 -16.10 -12.63
C GLN A 161 -11.64 -15.41 -11.52
N LEU A 162 -11.90 -14.13 -11.23
CA LEU A 162 -11.21 -13.38 -10.17
C LEU A 162 -11.83 -13.59 -8.78
N ASP A 163 -13.06 -14.07 -8.70
CA ASP A 163 -13.81 -14.21 -7.46
C ASP A 163 -13.07 -14.99 -6.35
N PRO A 164 -12.41 -16.13 -6.65
CA PRO A 164 -11.60 -16.84 -5.67
C PRO A 164 -10.46 -16.02 -5.10
N MET A 165 -9.79 -15.23 -5.94
CA MET A 165 -8.67 -14.36 -5.50
C MET A 165 -9.17 -13.18 -4.70
N ILE A 166 -10.34 -12.63 -5.04
CA ILE A 166 -10.99 -11.55 -4.27
C ILE A 166 -11.39 -12.05 -2.88
N LYS A 167 -11.77 -13.30 -2.73
CA LYS A 167 -12.15 -13.89 -1.43
C LYS A 167 -10.96 -14.38 -0.59
N ASP A 168 -9.74 -14.46 -1.14
CA ASP A 168 -8.55 -14.87 -0.41
C ASP A 168 -7.90 -13.70 0.35
N ASP A 169 -8.04 -13.64 1.66
CA ASP A 169 -7.53 -12.57 2.52
C ASP A 169 -5.99 -12.52 2.60
N ASP A 170 -5.27 -13.57 2.17
CA ASP A 170 -3.81 -13.57 2.08
C ASP A 170 -3.29 -12.77 0.87
N LEU A 171 -4.15 -12.43 -0.09
CA LEU A 171 -3.81 -11.56 -1.22
C LEU A 171 -4.02 -10.08 -0.88
N GLU A 172 -3.09 -9.25 -1.35
CA GLU A 172 -3.11 -7.78 -1.20
C GLU A 172 -3.59 -7.11 -2.49
N GLU A 173 -3.10 -7.57 -3.65
CA GLU A 173 -3.47 -7.02 -4.95
C GLU A 173 -3.74 -8.12 -5.97
N ILE A 174 -4.64 -7.84 -6.91
CA ILE A 174 -4.95 -8.67 -8.08
C ILE A 174 -4.81 -7.76 -9.31
N MET A 175 -4.04 -8.20 -10.30
CA MET A 175 -3.69 -7.38 -11.46
C MET A 175 -3.94 -8.14 -12.76
N VAL A 176 -4.93 -7.70 -13.52
CA VAL A 176 -5.23 -8.13 -14.89
C VAL A 176 -4.61 -7.11 -15.84
N ILE A 177 -3.73 -7.57 -16.73
CA ILE A 177 -2.92 -6.72 -17.59
C ILE A 177 -3.23 -6.87 -19.09
N GLY A 178 -4.44 -7.28 -19.41
CA GLY A 178 -4.91 -7.52 -20.78
C GLY A 178 -5.12 -9.01 -21.07
N ILE A 179 -5.46 -9.31 -22.33
CA ILE A 179 -5.75 -10.66 -22.82
C ILE A 179 -4.46 -11.47 -23.06
N HIS A 180 -4.60 -12.81 -23.06
CA HIS A 180 -3.52 -13.78 -23.30
C HIS A 180 -2.31 -13.61 -22.37
N LYS A 181 -2.51 -12.97 -21.23
CA LYS A 181 -1.50 -12.75 -20.18
C LYS A 181 -2.00 -13.31 -18.87
N ASN A 182 -1.08 -13.89 -18.10
CA ASN A 182 -1.43 -14.36 -16.77
C ASN A 182 -1.86 -13.18 -15.87
N VAL A 183 -2.86 -13.41 -15.05
CA VAL A 183 -3.19 -12.51 -13.95
C VAL A 183 -2.09 -12.59 -12.92
N PHE A 184 -1.66 -11.44 -12.39
CA PHE A 184 -0.69 -11.36 -11.30
C PHE A 184 -1.41 -11.08 -9.99
N VAL A 185 -0.85 -11.60 -8.90
CA VAL A 185 -1.31 -11.31 -7.54
C VAL A 185 -0.14 -10.91 -6.66
N TYR A 186 -0.40 -10.05 -5.69
CA TYR A 186 0.56 -9.74 -4.64
C TYR A 186 0.09 -10.41 -3.34
N HIS A 187 0.85 -11.41 -2.91
CA HIS A 187 0.58 -12.15 -1.67
C HIS A 187 1.27 -11.45 -0.49
N ARG A 188 0.54 -11.26 0.63
CA ARG A 188 0.99 -10.46 1.79
C ARG A 188 2.32 -10.92 2.39
N LYS A 189 2.62 -12.24 2.35
CA LYS A 189 3.83 -12.82 2.92
C LYS A 189 4.92 -13.10 1.89
N ILE A 190 4.54 -13.49 0.67
CA ILE A 190 5.47 -13.98 -0.36
C ILE A 190 5.83 -12.87 -1.36
N GLY A 191 4.90 -11.95 -1.63
CA GLY A 191 5.08 -10.88 -2.61
C GLY A 191 4.42 -11.21 -3.95
N MET A 192 5.01 -10.73 -5.05
CA MET A 192 4.48 -10.88 -6.40
C MET A 192 4.48 -12.33 -6.85
N MET A 193 3.36 -12.78 -7.39
CA MET A 193 3.16 -14.13 -7.91
C MET A 193 2.41 -14.09 -9.24
N ILE A 194 2.65 -15.10 -10.07
CA ILE A 194 1.92 -15.34 -11.32
C ILE A 194 0.79 -16.33 -11.02
N THR A 195 -0.39 -16.13 -11.62
CA THR A 195 -1.48 -17.10 -11.49
C THR A 195 -1.60 -17.97 -12.75
N ASN A 196 -2.38 -19.04 -12.65
CA ASN A 196 -2.79 -19.86 -13.80
C ASN A 196 -4.03 -19.30 -14.52
N VAL A 197 -4.52 -18.10 -14.13
CA VAL A 197 -5.68 -17.45 -14.74
C VAL A 197 -5.23 -16.63 -15.93
N ILE A 198 -5.87 -16.84 -17.07
CA ILE A 198 -5.65 -16.10 -18.32
C ILE A 198 -7.02 -15.78 -18.91
N PHE A 199 -7.21 -14.55 -19.38
CA PHE A 199 -8.38 -14.15 -20.13
C PHE A 199 -8.08 -14.25 -21.63
N ASP A 200 -8.95 -14.93 -22.36
CA ASP A 200 -8.80 -15.12 -23.80
C ASP A 200 -9.53 -14.03 -24.60
N ASP A 201 -10.53 -13.37 -24.01
CA ASP A 201 -11.35 -12.34 -24.64
C ASP A 201 -11.41 -11.07 -23.77
N ASP A 202 -11.22 -9.90 -24.42
CA ASP A 202 -11.36 -8.59 -23.79
C ASP A 202 -12.76 -8.34 -23.23
N ALA A 203 -13.77 -8.92 -23.86
CA ALA A 203 -15.15 -8.85 -23.40
C ALA A 203 -15.35 -9.48 -22.01
N GLU A 204 -14.59 -10.51 -21.63
CA GLU A 204 -14.66 -11.11 -20.30
C GLU A 204 -14.13 -10.13 -19.23
N ILE A 205 -12.98 -9.51 -19.49
CA ILE A 205 -12.40 -8.49 -18.57
C ILE A 205 -13.35 -7.31 -18.46
N LYS A 206 -13.86 -6.82 -19.60
CA LYS A 206 -14.78 -5.68 -19.64
C LYS A 206 -16.08 -5.98 -18.89
N ALA A 207 -16.62 -7.19 -18.99
CA ALA A 207 -17.82 -7.60 -18.24
C ALA A 207 -17.61 -7.47 -16.71
N ILE A 208 -16.45 -7.88 -16.20
CA ILE A 208 -16.08 -7.73 -14.78
C ILE A 208 -15.98 -6.24 -14.42
N VAL A 209 -15.32 -5.44 -15.27
CA VAL A 209 -15.19 -3.99 -15.07
C VAL A 209 -16.56 -3.31 -15.08
N ASP A 210 -17.49 -3.71 -15.95
CA ASP A 210 -18.85 -3.17 -16.01
C ASP A 210 -19.68 -3.54 -14.77
N VAL A 211 -19.49 -4.76 -14.21
CA VAL A 211 -20.09 -5.16 -12.93
C VAL A 211 -19.62 -4.25 -11.81
N ILE A 212 -18.30 -4.01 -11.73
CA ILE A 212 -17.69 -3.12 -10.74
C ILE A 212 -18.22 -1.69 -10.89
N ALA A 213 -18.24 -1.16 -12.12
CA ALA A 213 -18.69 0.19 -12.39
C ALA A 213 -20.15 0.41 -11.94
N ARG A 214 -21.03 -0.55 -12.21
CA ARG A 214 -22.44 -0.52 -11.76
C ARG A 214 -22.57 -0.55 -10.24
N GLN A 215 -21.78 -1.38 -9.54
CA GLN A 215 -21.81 -1.44 -8.07
C GLN A 215 -21.50 -0.10 -7.40
N VAL A 216 -20.69 0.73 -8.06
CA VAL A 216 -20.27 2.04 -7.54
C VAL A 216 -20.99 3.22 -8.21
N ASN A 217 -22.06 2.96 -8.97
CA ASN A 217 -22.81 3.96 -9.74
C ASN A 217 -21.92 4.82 -10.65
N ARG A 218 -20.96 4.19 -11.32
CA ARG A 218 -20.07 4.79 -12.30
C ARG A 218 -20.22 4.12 -13.66
N ARG A 219 -19.71 4.78 -14.68
CA ARG A 219 -19.67 4.28 -16.05
C ARG A 219 -18.23 4.28 -16.55
N ILE A 220 -17.89 3.27 -17.35
CA ILE A 220 -16.64 3.21 -18.10
C ILE A 220 -16.96 2.94 -19.57
N ASP A 221 -16.50 3.80 -20.45
CA ASP A 221 -16.69 3.69 -21.90
C ASP A 221 -15.55 4.41 -22.63
N GLN A 222 -15.64 4.49 -23.99
CA GLN A 222 -14.60 5.13 -24.78
C GLN A 222 -14.43 6.64 -24.49
N GLN A 223 -15.43 7.32 -23.96
CA GLN A 223 -15.33 8.73 -23.55
C GLN A 223 -14.71 8.88 -22.16
N THR A 224 -14.96 7.91 -21.29
CA THR A 224 -14.39 7.83 -19.94
C THR A 224 -13.70 6.47 -19.73
N PRO A 225 -12.53 6.26 -20.36
CA PRO A 225 -11.89 4.95 -20.43
C PRO A 225 -11.13 4.55 -19.17
N ILE A 226 -11.23 5.32 -18.10
CA ILE A 226 -10.59 5.10 -16.81
C ILE A 226 -11.66 5.03 -15.73
N LEU A 227 -11.63 3.97 -14.93
CA LEU A 227 -12.45 3.80 -13.74
C LEU A 227 -11.54 3.75 -12.52
N ASP A 228 -11.73 4.68 -11.59
CA ASP A 228 -11.16 4.62 -10.25
C ASP A 228 -12.32 4.56 -9.25
N ALA A 229 -12.39 3.47 -8.47
CA ALA A 229 -13.56 3.14 -7.68
C ALA A 229 -13.20 2.43 -6.39
N ARG A 230 -14.16 2.40 -5.46
CA ARG A 230 -14.09 1.63 -4.23
C ARG A 230 -15.27 0.67 -4.16
N LEU A 231 -14.95 -0.60 -3.97
CA LEU A 231 -15.95 -1.65 -3.79
C LEU A 231 -16.65 -1.54 -2.42
N PRO A 232 -17.84 -2.15 -2.26
CA PRO A 232 -18.56 -2.15 -0.99
C PRO A 232 -17.77 -2.75 0.19
N ASP A 233 -16.85 -3.69 -0.08
CA ASP A 233 -15.95 -4.29 0.92
C ASP A 233 -14.78 -3.36 1.32
N GLY A 234 -14.65 -2.20 0.68
CA GLY A 234 -13.58 -1.23 0.90
C GLY A 234 -12.37 -1.36 -0.03
N SER A 235 -12.32 -2.39 -0.88
CA SER A 235 -11.22 -2.59 -1.84
C SER A 235 -11.20 -1.48 -2.89
N ARG A 236 -9.99 -1.03 -3.27
CA ARG A 236 -9.80 -0.05 -4.35
C ARG A 236 -9.70 -0.75 -5.69
N VAL A 237 -10.31 -0.18 -6.70
CA VAL A 237 -10.26 -0.69 -8.06
C VAL A 237 -9.84 0.41 -9.00
N ASN A 238 -8.83 0.12 -9.83
CA ASN A 238 -8.52 0.91 -11.00
C ASN A 238 -8.67 0.02 -12.23
N ALA A 239 -9.43 0.47 -13.21
CA ALA A 239 -9.59 -0.21 -14.49
C ALA A 239 -9.38 0.77 -15.64
N THR A 240 -8.81 0.27 -16.73
CA THR A 240 -8.68 1.01 -17.98
C THR A 240 -9.14 0.15 -19.15
N ILE A 241 -9.71 0.81 -20.16
CA ILE A 241 -10.11 0.17 -21.41
C ILE A 241 -9.46 0.87 -22.60
N PRO A 242 -9.37 0.24 -23.78
CA PRO A 242 -8.94 0.94 -24.98
C PRO A 242 -9.75 2.23 -25.24
N PRO A 243 -9.10 3.34 -25.67
CA PRO A 243 -7.74 3.41 -26.24
C PRO A 243 -6.61 3.65 -25.21
N VAL A 244 -6.89 3.80 -23.92
CA VAL A 244 -5.86 4.09 -22.89
C VAL A 244 -4.94 2.90 -22.69
N SER A 245 -5.48 1.69 -22.61
CA SER A 245 -4.72 0.45 -22.51
C SER A 245 -4.61 -0.22 -23.88
N ALA A 246 -3.39 -0.31 -24.41
CA ALA A 246 -3.13 -0.79 -25.77
C ALA A 246 -3.40 -2.31 -25.94
N ASP A 247 -3.18 -3.09 -24.90
CA ASP A 247 -3.28 -4.56 -24.91
C ASP A 247 -4.64 -5.08 -24.43
N GLY A 248 -5.69 -4.25 -24.51
CA GLY A 248 -7.03 -4.59 -24.02
C GLY A 248 -7.35 -3.98 -22.66
N ALA A 249 -8.48 -4.36 -22.09
CA ALA A 249 -8.91 -3.90 -20.77
C ALA A 249 -7.96 -4.38 -19.66
N THR A 250 -7.73 -3.51 -18.67
CA THR A 250 -6.93 -3.84 -17.50
C THR A 250 -7.74 -3.63 -16.23
N LEU A 251 -7.38 -4.35 -15.18
CA LEU A 251 -8.05 -4.25 -13.89
C LEU A 251 -7.06 -4.50 -12.76
N THR A 252 -6.91 -3.55 -11.87
CA THR A 252 -6.13 -3.70 -10.64
C THR A 252 -7.05 -3.54 -9.44
N ILE A 253 -7.10 -4.55 -8.58
CA ILE A 253 -7.88 -4.54 -7.34
C ILE A 253 -6.90 -4.58 -6.18
N ARG A 254 -6.85 -3.51 -5.38
CA ARG A 254 -6.13 -3.49 -4.11
C ARG A 254 -7.09 -3.77 -2.98
N LYS A 255 -6.94 -4.95 -2.40
CA LYS A 255 -7.89 -5.48 -1.41
C LYS A 255 -7.82 -4.73 -0.09
N PHE A 256 -8.99 -4.38 0.43
CA PHE A 256 -9.12 -3.85 1.77
C PHE A 256 -8.78 -4.94 2.81
N ARG A 257 -7.99 -4.59 3.80
CA ARG A 257 -7.65 -5.51 4.88
C ARG A 257 -8.68 -5.40 6.00
N LYS A 258 -9.42 -6.48 6.25
CA LYS A 258 -10.45 -6.53 7.30
C LYS A 258 -9.88 -6.46 8.72
N ASP A 259 -8.70 -7.05 8.94
CA ASP A 259 -7.98 -7.03 10.21
C ASP A 259 -6.70 -6.18 10.03
N PRO A 260 -6.75 -4.87 10.34
CA PRO A 260 -5.61 -3.99 10.16
C PRO A 260 -4.45 -4.40 11.06
N LEU A 261 -3.23 -4.06 10.64
CA LEU A 261 -2.05 -4.23 11.48
C LEU A 261 -2.12 -3.23 12.65
N THR A 262 -1.87 -3.74 13.84
CA THR A 262 -1.85 -2.96 15.08
C THR A 262 -0.43 -2.63 15.51
N ILE A 263 -0.28 -1.87 16.58
CA ILE A 263 1.04 -1.56 17.16
C ILE A 263 1.79 -2.83 17.58
N VAL A 264 1.06 -3.86 18.00
CA VAL A 264 1.61 -5.17 18.36
C VAL A 264 2.26 -5.85 17.16
N ASP A 265 1.61 -5.82 15.99
CA ASP A 265 2.20 -6.32 14.75
C ASP A 265 3.47 -5.55 14.37
N LEU A 266 3.48 -4.22 14.53
CA LEU A 266 4.65 -3.39 14.22
C LEU A 266 5.84 -3.70 15.14
N ILE A 267 5.59 -3.99 16.41
CA ILE A 267 6.61 -4.46 17.36
C ILE A 267 7.13 -5.84 16.93
N ASN A 268 6.23 -6.81 16.66
CA ASN A 268 6.60 -8.16 16.26
C ASN A 268 7.39 -8.19 14.94
N PHE A 269 7.07 -7.32 13.98
CA PHE A 269 7.82 -7.15 12.72
C PHE A 269 9.12 -6.36 12.89
N LYS A 270 9.40 -5.85 14.11
CA LYS A 270 10.53 -4.96 14.40
C LYS A 270 10.49 -3.68 13.57
N THR A 271 9.32 -3.26 13.14
CA THR A 271 9.15 -1.98 12.44
C THR A 271 9.53 -0.82 13.36
N LEU A 272 9.17 -0.95 14.63
CA LEU A 272 9.57 -0.08 15.73
C LEU A 272 9.80 -0.93 17.01
N SER A 273 10.49 -0.35 18.01
CA SER A 273 10.69 -1.02 19.30
C SER A 273 9.50 -0.78 20.24
N SER A 274 9.31 -1.67 21.22
CA SER A 274 8.31 -1.49 22.29
C SER A 274 8.53 -0.20 23.09
N HIS A 275 9.79 0.21 23.30
CA HIS A 275 10.15 1.47 23.95
C HIS A 275 9.68 2.67 23.10
N LEU A 276 9.94 2.67 21.78
CA LEU A 276 9.42 3.70 20.91
C LEU A 276 7.88 3.71 20.89
N ALA A 277 7.22 2.55 20.92
CA ALA A 277 5.77 2.48 20.98
C ALA A 277 5.21 3.10 22.27
N GLY A 278 5.82 2.81 23.43
CA GLY A 278 5.47 3.45 24.71
C GLY A 278 5.67 4.96 24.70
N PHE A 279 6.80 5.43 24.13
CA PHE A 279 7.07 6.85 23.92
C PHE A 279 6.00 7.51 23.05
N LEU A 280 5.68 6.93 21.89
CA LEU A 280 4.65 7.46 20.99
C LEU A 280 3.26 7.45 21.64
N TRP A 281 2.97 6.50 22.50
CA TRP A 281 1.73 6.49 23.26
C TRP A 281 1.65 7.66 24.22
N VAL A 282 2.70 7.94 25.02
CA VAL A 282 2.76 9.12 25.89
C VAL A 282 2.66 10.41 25.07
N CYS A 283 3.34 10.50 23.93
CA CYS A 283 3.23 11.67 23.06
C CYS A 283 1.83 11.83 22.47
N THR A 284 1.15 10.73 22.10
CA THR A 284 -0.17 10.79 21.47
C THR A 284 -1.22 11.36 22.43
N ASP A 285 -1.25 10.93 23.67
CA ASP A 285 -2.21 11.45 24.66
C ASP A 285 -1.70 12.67 25.42
N GLY A 286 -0.38 12.93 25.39
CA GLY A 286 0.26 14.04 26.09
C GLY A 286 -0.07 14.08 27.58
N LEU A 287 -0.32 12.92 28.19
CA LEU A 287 -0.79 12.75 29.56
C LEU A 287 -2.01 13.64 29.90
N GLY A 288 -2.85 13.92 28.89
CA GLY A 288 -4.05 14.74 29.00
C GLY A 288 -3.82 16.24 29.08
N VAL A 289 -2.59 16.73 28.90
CA VAL A 289 -2.23 18.18 28.96
C VAL A 289 -1.70 18.73 27.64
N LYS A 290 -0.85 17.99 26.93
CA LYS A 290 -0.27 18.43 25.64
C LYS A 290 -0.18 17.25 24.66
N PRO A 291 -1.28 16.88 23.99
CA PRO A 291 -1.21 15.89 22.92
C PRO A 291 -0.33 16.36 21.78
N CYS A 292 0.58 15.52 21.30
CA CYS A 292 1.54 15.87 20.28
C CYS A 292 0.99 15.76 18.87
N ASN A 293 1.52 16.59 17.99
CA ASN A 293 1.28 16.58 16.55
C ASN A 293 2.40 15.84 15.84
N ALA A 294 2.08 14.90 14.96
CA ALA A 294 3.09 14.11 14.28
C ALA A 294 2.81 13.91 12.78
N ILE A 295 3.88 13.88 12.00
CA ILE A 295 3.86 13.46 10.60
C ILE A 295 4.66 12.16 10.45
N ILE A 296 4.02 11.13 9.91
CA ILE A 296 4.68 9.89 9.52
C ILE A 296 5.13 10.05 8.06
N ALA A 297 6.43 10.03 7.82
CA ALA A 297 7.02 10.28 6.52
C ALA A 297 7.78 9.04 6.00
N GLY A 298 7.85 8.89 4.67
CA GLY A 298 8.54 7.77 4.04
C GLY A 298 8.14 7.54 2.60
N GLY A 299 8.85 6.66 1.91
CA GLY A 299 8.58 6.29 0.52
C GLY A 299 7.29 5.49 0.32
N THR A 300 6.99 5.17 -0.95
CA THR A 300 5.85 4.32 -1.29
C THR A 300 6.01 2.90 -0.72
N GLY A 301 4.93 2.37 -0.14
CA GLY A 301 4.93 1.02 0.44
C GLY A 301 5.78 0.88 1.71
N SER A 302 6.23 1.98 2.33
CA SER A 302 6.96 1.94 3.61
C SER A 302 6.07 1.62 4.81
N GLY A 303 4.73 1.75 4.69
CA GLY A 303 3.77 1.44 5.74
C GLY A 303 3.34 2.65 6.57
N LYS A 304 3.47 3.88 6.04
CA LYS A 304 3.08 5.14 6.71
C LYS A 304 1.67 5.10 7.28
N THR A 305 0.68 4.78 6.43
CA THR A 305 -0.73 4.72 6.82
C THR A 305 -0.97 3.66 7.90
N THR A 306 -0.25 2.54 7.83
CA THR A 306 -0.31 1.49 8.87
C THR A 306 0.20 2.01 10.21
N THR A 307 1.33 2.71 10.22
CA THR A 307 1.89 3.30 11.44
C THR A 307 1.01 4.45 11.95
N LEU A 308 0.47 5.27 11.06
CA LEU A 308 -0.52 6.29 11.42
C LEU A 308 -1.73 5.66 12.12
N ASN A 309 -2.29 4.59 11.55
CA ASN A 309 -3.41 3.86 12.15
C ASN A 309 -3.06 3.33 13.55
N ALA A 310 -1.92 2.67 13.68
CA ALA A 310 -1.46 2.06 14.92
C ALA A 310 -1.19 3.11 16.04
N VAL A 311 -0.57 4.25 15.69
CA VAL A 311 -0.29 5.33 16.66
C VAL A 311 -1.57 6.09 17.01
N THR A 312 -2.47 6.33 16.05
CA THR A 312 -3.75 6.98 16.32
C THR A 312 -4.63 6.16 17.28
N ALA A 313 -4.47 4.83 17.31
CA ALA A 313 -5.18 3.96 18.24
C ALA A 313 -4.83 4.24 19.73
N PHE A 314 -3.74 4.93 20.00
CA PHE A 314 -3.38 5.43 21.34
C PHE A 314 -4.17 6.66 21.80
N THR A 315 -5.01 7.24 20.95
CA THR A 315 -5.85 8.37 21.34
C THR A 315 -6.78 8.00 22.51
N PRO A 316 -6.95 8.86 23.51
CA PRO A 316 -7.89 8.60 24.59
C PRO A 316 -9.33 8.33 24.10
N PRO A 317 -10.06 7.35 24.68
CA PRO A 317 -11.35 6.90 24.17
C PRO A 317 -12.47 7.95 24.25
N ARG A 318 -12.26 9.06 25.00
CA ARG A 318 -13.22 10.16 25.12
C ARG A 318 -13.11 11.20 24.00
N GLU A 319 -12.03 11.18 23.25
CA GLU A 319 -11.75 12.17 22.22
C GLU A 319 -12.53 11.87 20.93
N ARG A 320 -12.95 12.95 20.27
CA ARG A 320 -13.57 12.89 18.95
C ARG A 320 -12.49 12.91 17.88
N ILE A 321 -12.40 11.83 17.11
CA ILE A 321 -11.44 11.67 16.03
C ILE A 321 -12.15 11.92 14.70
N ILE A 322 -11.57 12.76 13.85
CA ILE A 322 -12.01 12.92 12.46
C ILE A 322 -10.88 12.48 11.54
N THR A 323 -11.12 11.45 10.74
CA THR A 323 -10.18 11.02 9.69
C THR A 323 -10.59 11.56 8.35
N ILE A 324 -9.62 12.02 7.54
CA ILE A 324 -9.83 12.56 6.21
C ILE A 324 -8.83 11.86 5.28
N GLU A 325 -9.36 11.15 4.29
CA GLU A 325 -8.58 10.22 3.47
C GLU A 325 -9.02 10.31 2.00
N ASP A 326 -8.10 10.07 1.08
CA ASP A 326 -8.45 9.88 -0.34
C ASP A 326 -9.27 8.61 -0.53
N THR A 327 -8.94 7.57 0.22
CA THR A 327 -9.75 6.36 0.37
C THR A 327 -9.61 5.89 1.81
N LEU A 328 -10.72 5.48 2.41
CA LEU A 328 -10.77 5.07 3.81
C LEU A 328 -9.93 3.81 4.06
N GLU A 329 -8.74 3.96 4.61
CA GLU A 329 -7.84 2.88 5.03
C GLU A 329 -7.75 2.76 6.56
N LEU A 330 -7.92 3.88 7.28
CA LEU A 330 -7.81 3.91 8.73
C LEU A 330 -8.98 3.18 9.39
N GLN A 331 -8.64 2.34 10.36
CA GLN A 331 -9.59 1.60 11.18
C GLN A 331 -9.16 1.76 12.64
N LEU A 332 -9.96 2.43 13.42
CA LEU A 332 -9.66 2.77 14.81
C LEU A 332 -10.61 2.05 15.77
N PRO A 333 -10.13 1.59 16.94
CA PRO A 333 -10.97 0.88 17.92
C PRO A 333 -11.84 1.83 18.73
N HIS A 334 -12.06 3.05 18.26
CA HIS A 334 -12.80 4.10 18.97
C HIS A 334 -14.25 4.15 18.51
N THR A 335 -15.15 4.51 19.42
CA THR A 335 -16.58 4.67 19.13
C THR A 335 -16.92 6.03 18.51
N HIS A 336 -16.12 7.07 18.81
CA HIS A 336 -16.38 8.43 18.37
C HIS A 336 -15.44 8.84 17.21
N VAL A 337 -15.52 8.11 16.11
CA VAL A 337 -14.74 8.37 14.89
C VAL A 337 -15.67 8.79 13.76
N LEU A 338 -15.40 9.96 13.17
CA LEU A 338 -16.00 10.40 11.91
C LEU A 338 -14.99 10.20 10.79
N ARG A 339 -15.36 9.40 9.80
CA ARG A 339 -14.51 9.10 8.65
C ARG A 339 -15.00 9.86 7.43
N MET A 340 -14.15 10.65 6.80
CA MET A 340 -14.47 11.42 5.59
C MET A 340 -13.55 10.99 4.45
N GLU A 341 -14.12 10.83 3.28
CA GLU A 341 -13.43 10.41 2.05
C GLU A 341 -13.58 11.47 0.98
N THR A 342 -12.49 11.74 0.24
CA THR A 342 -12.54 12.64 -0.91
C THR A 342 -13.44 12.06 -2.00
N ARG A 343 -13.95 12.92 -2.84
CA ARG A 343 -14.72 12.51 -3.99
C ARG A 343 -14.25 13.25 -5.23
N PRO A 344 -13.76 12.55 -6.26
CA PRO A 344 -13.43 13.19 -7.53
C PRO A 344 -14.67 13.77 -8.19
N PRO A 345 -14.51 14.74 -9.11
CA PRO A 345 -15.62 15.34 -9.84
C PRO A 345 -16.37 14.28 -10.64
N ASN A 346 -17.65 14.54 -10.89
CA ASN A 346 -18.47 13.72 -11.79
C ASN A 346 -18.07 13.96 -13.26
N ILE A 347 -18.75 13.28 -14.20
CA ILE A 347 -18.49 13.39 -15.65
C ILE A 347 -18.64 14.83 -16.15
N GLU A 348 -19.47 15.65 -15.50
CA GLU A 348 -19.66 17.07 -15.82
C GLU A 348 -18.60 17.98 -15.18
N GLY A 349 -17.60 17.43 -14.47
CA GLY A 349 -16.59 18.19 -13.74
C GLY A 349 -17.11 18.85 -12.45
N LYS A 350 -18.28 18.42 -11.94
CA LYS A 350 -18.92 18.99 -10.74
C LYS A 350 -18.91 18.02 -9.57
N GLY A 351 -19.12 18.57 -8.37
CA GLY A 351 -19.33 17.79 -7.15
C GLY A 351 -18.06 17.20 -6.56
N GLU A 352 -16.88 17.73 -6.92
CA GLU A 352 -15.60 17.37 -6.31
C GLU A 352 -15.60 17.74 -4.82
N LEU A 353 -15.09 16.83 -3.98
CA LEU A 353 -14.79 17.07 -2.57
C LEU A 353 -13.32 16.79 -2.36
N THR A 354 -12.52 17.85 -2.33
CA THR A 354 -11.06 17.76 -2.13
C THR A 354 -10.72 17.55 -0.67
N MET A 355 -9.51 17.07 -0.40
CA MET A 355 -8.95 16.93 0.95
C MET A 355 -9.04 18.25 1.73
N ASP A 356 -8.66 19.37 1.10
CA ASP A 356 -8.70 20.70 1.72
C ASP A 356 -10.12 21.12 2.15
N ILE A 357 -11.12 20.87 1.31
CA ILE A 357 -12.53 21.14 1.65
C ILE A 357 -12.94 20.34 2.89
N LEU A 358 -12.55 19.06 2.96
CA LEU A 358 -12.91 18.18 4.07
C LEU A 358 -12.17 18.57 5.36
N VAL A 359 -10.89 18.94 5.29
CA VAL A 359 -10.13 19.42 6.46
C VAL A 359 -10.74 20.73 6.97
N LYS A 360 -11.06 21.69 6.10
CA LYS A 360 -11.78 22.93 6.50
C LYS A 360 -13.13 22.65 7.16
N ASN A 361 -13.87 21.67 6.64
CA ASN A 361 -15.18 21.30 7.18
C ASN A 361 -15.04 20.62 8.55
N SER A 362 -14.00 19.79 8.75
CA SER A 362 -13.78 19.08 10.02
C SER A 362 -13.63 20.03 11.20
N LEU A 363 -12.97 21.19 11.02
CA LEU A 363 -12.76 22.19 12.07
C LEU A 363 -14.05 22.80 12.62
N ARG A 364 -15.16 22.70 11.87
CA ARG A 364 -16.50 23.13 12.32
C ARG A 364 -17.26 22.05 13.09
N GLN A 365 -16.68 20.86 13.19
CA GLN A 365 -17.32 19.69 13.81
C GLN A 365 -16.76 19.36 15.19
N ARG A 366 -16.00 20.29 15.80
CA ARG A 366 -15.38 20.16 17.13
C ARG A 366 -14.55 18.89 17.27
N PRO A 367 -13.54 18.69 16.42
CA PRO A 367 -12.62 17.57 16.57
C PRO A 367 -11.68 17.79 17.75
N ASP A 368 -11.36 16.72 18.49
CA ASP A 368 -10.19 16.71 19.39
C ASP A 368 -8.95 16.30 18.58
N ARG A 369 -9.14 15.41 17.59
CA ARG A 369 -8.08 14.93 16.67
C ARG A 369 -8.50 15.05 15.22
N VAL A 370 -7.59 15.61 14.40
CA VAL A 370 -7.72 15.64 12.94
C VAL A 370 -6.62 14.75 12.34
N ILE A 371 -7.01 13.68 11.68
CA ILE A 371 -6.09 12.70 11.11
C ILE A 371 -6.23 12.74 9.58
N VAL A 372 -5.13 13.11 8.90
CA VAL A 372 -5.10 13.19 7.43
C VAL A 372 -4.32 12.01 6.88
N GLY A 373 -4.97 11.15 6.10
CA GLY A 373 -4.40 9.93 5.56
C GLY A 373 -3.10 10.18 4.80
N GLU A 374 -3.09 11.17 3.90
CA GLU A 374 -1.88 11.64 3.23
C GLU A 374 -1.99 13.12 2.87
N VAL A 375 -0.97 13.88 3.21
CA VAL A 375 -0.86 15.32 2.92
C VAL A 375 0.01 15.49 1.68
N ARG A 376 -0.56 16.08 0.61
CA ARG A 376 0.09 16.23 -0.70
C ARG A 376 0.00 17.64 -1.28
N GLY A 377 -0.96 18.45 -0.83
CA GLY A 377 -1.31 19.74 -1.43
C GLY A 377 -1.72 20.79 -0.42
N GLY A 378 -2.65 21.66 -0.83
CA GLY A 378 -3.08 22.83 -0.05
C GLY A 378 -3.74 22.51 1.30
N GLU A 379 -4.25 21.29 1.49
CA GLU A 379 -4.74 20.80 2.78
C GLU A 379 -3.70 20.87 3.89
N ALA A 380 -2.42 20.86 3.55
CA ALA A 380 -1.31 21.06 4.49
C ALA A 380 -1.46 22.36 5.27
N VAL A 381 -1.69 23.48 4.58
CA VAL A 381 -1.88 24.80 5.23
C VAL A 381 -3.05 24.77 6.20
N THR A 382 -4.15 24.14 5.78
CA THR A 382 -5.38 24.05 6.61
C THR A 382 -5.13 23.16 7.84
N LEU A 383 -4.44 22.03 7.68
CA LEU A 383 -4.04 21.18 8.80
C LEU A 383 -3.15 21.95 9.78
N PHE A 384 -2.08 22.59 9.30
CA PHE A 384 -1.18 23.36 10.17
C PHE A 384 -1.87 24.57 10.82
N THR A 385 -2.88 25.16 10.18
CA THR A 385 -3.74 26.16 10.81
C THR A 385 -4.50 25.55 11.99
N ALA A 386 -5.05 24.34 11.85
CA ALA A 386 -5.71 23.65 12.93
C ALA A 386 -4.75 23.35 14.10
N LEU A 387 -3.54 22.84 13.81
CA LEU A 387 -2.52 22.56 14.82
C LEU A 387 -2.12 23.83 15.60
N ASN A 388 -1.93 24.94 14.89
CA ASN A 388 -1.58 26.24 15.52
C ASN A 388 -2.74 26.87 16.32
N THR A 389 -3.97 26.42 16.11
CA THR A 389 -5.16 26.92 16.84
C THR A 389 -5.62 25.99 17.96
N GLY A 390 -4.79 25.00 18.34
CA GLY A 390 -4.99 24.14 19.51
C GLY A 390 -5.69 22.80 19.22
N HIS A 391 -5.93 22.45 17.96
CA HIS A 391 -6.35 21.10 17.61
C HIS A 391 -5.11 20.20 17.52
N SER A 392 -5.24 18.94 17.94
CA SER A 392 -4.18 17.97 17.73
C SER A 392 -4.41 17.19 16.44
N GLY A 393 -3.34 16.83 15.76
CA GLY A 393 -3.45 16.13 14.51
C GLY A 393 -2.23 15.33 14.11
N MET A 394 -2.48 14.38 13.23
CA MET A 394 -1.45 13.54 12.60
C MET A 394 -1.74 13.38 11.12
N GLY A 395 -0.70 13.08 10.36
CA GLY A 395 -0.86 12.79 8.94
C GLY A 395 0.34 12.04 8.37
N THR A 396 0.27 11.69 7.08
CA THR A 396 1.43 11.14 6.40
C THR A 396 1.91 12.06 5.28
N VAL A 397 3.22 12.03 5.01
CA VAL A 397 3.85 12.77 3.91
C VAL A 397 4.80 11.83 3.17
N HIS A 398 4.88 11.96 1.86
CA HIS A 398 5.82 11.20 1.05
C HIS A 398 7.15 11.95 0.99
N SER A 399 8.16 11.49 1.72
CA SER A 399 9.53 12.05 1.74
C SER A 399 10.52 11.00 2.23
N ASN A 400 11.82 11.23 1.99
CA ASN A 400 12.85 10.24 2.31
C ASN A 400 13.66 10.58 3.57
N THR A 401 13.63 11.84 4.03
CA THR A 401 14.31 12.30 5.25
C THR A 401 13.44 13.31 6.00
N ALA A 402 13.68 13.48 7.31
CA ALA A 402 12.98 14.47 8.12
C ALA A 402 13.18 15.90 7.57
N ARG A 403 14.39 16.23 7.10
CA ARG A 403 14.70 17.52 6.48
C ARG A 403 13.94 17.72 5.16
N GLU A 404 13.84 16.68 4.32
CA GLU A 404 13.03 16.72 3.10
C GLU A 404 11.54 16.91 3.42
N THR A 405 11.04 16.30 4.51
CA THR A 405 9.65 16.51 4.96
C THR A 405 9.37 17.98 5.20
N ILE A 406 10.24 18.66 5.95
CA ILE A 406 10.12 20.11 6.17
C ILE A 406 10.17 20.88 4.85
N THR A 407 11.12 20.54 3.98
CA THR A 407 11.27 21.20 2.66
C THR A 407 10.00 21.04 1.83
N ARG A 408 9.37 19.87 1.81
CA ARG A 408 8.10 19.61 1.09
C ARG A 408 6.94 20.39 1.69
N LEU A 409 6.85 20.45 3.01
CA LEU A 409 5.79 21.20 3.70
C LEU A 409 5.83 22.70 3.35
N ILE A 410 7.00 23.32 3.30
CA ILE A 410 7.13 24.76 3.06
C ILE A 410 7.08 25.17 1.58
N ASN A 411 7.38 24.24 0.66
CA ASN A 411 7.39 24.51 -0.79
C ASN A 411 6.10 24.04 -1.50
N PRO A 412 5.83 24.53 -2.72
CA PRO A 412 4.72 24.00 -3.52
C PRO A 412 4.78 22.48 -3.70
N PRO A 413 3.62 21.80 -3.69
CA PRO A 413 2.25 22.34 -3.65
C PRO A 413 1.70 22.60 -2.24
N MET A 414 2.40 22.22 -1.16
CA MET A 414 1.90 22.32 0.23
C MET A 414 1.92 23.74 0.77
N GLN A 415 3.01 24.48 0.57
CA GLN A 415 3.16 25.92 0.88
C GLN A 415 2.80 26.32 2.32
N VAL A 416 3.11 25.48 3.30
CA VAL A 416 2.92 25.81 4.73
C VAL A 416 3.89 26.94 5.11
N PRO A 417 3.43 28.07 5.64
CA PRO A 417 4.30 29.11 6.13
C PRO A 417 5.29 28.55 7.17
N THR A 418 6.58 28.86 7.02
CA THR A 418 7.63 28.29 7.87
C THR A 418 7.38 28.55 9.36
N ILE A 419 6.80 29.70 9.69
CA ILE A 419 6.45 30.08 11.07
C ILE A 419 5.41 29.14 11.71
N MET A 420 4.65 28.38 10.90
CA MET A 420 3.64 27.44 11.40
C MET A 420 4.22 26.05 11.67
N ILE A 421 5.39 25.73 11.15
CA ILE A 421 6.01 24.40 11.28
C ILE A 421 6.27 23.99 12.74
N PRO A 422 6.64 24.88 13.67
CA PRO A 422 6.82 24.51 15.09
C PRO A 422 5.58 24.02 15.81
N ALA A 423 4.39 24.09 15.20
CA ALA A 423 3.20 23.39 15.70
C ALA A 423 3.27 21.86 15.52
N LEU A 424 4.20 21.39 14.72
CA LEU A 424 4.52 19.95 14.58
C LEU A 424 5.56 19.60 15.63
N ASP A 425 5.28 18.56 16.43
CA ASP A 425 6.21 18.07 17.46
C ASP A 425 7.17 17.01 16.89
N PHE A 426 6.69 16.06 16.08
CA PHE A 426 7.49 14.94 15.59
C PHE A 426 7.34 14.63 14.10
N ILE A 427 8.45 14.22 13.49
CA ILE A 427 8.51 13.59 12.18
C ILE A 427 9.03 12.16 12.39
N ILE A 428 8.19 11.17 12.08
CA ILE A 428 8.50 9.76 12.20
C ILE A 428 8.86 9.23 10.82
N MET A 429 10.15 8.99 10.58
CA MET A 429 10.63 8.49 9.29
C MET A 429 10.50 6.97 9.22
N GLN A 430 9.84 6.45 8.18
CA GLN A 430 9.64 5.02 7.98
C GLN A 430 10.02 4.59 6.58
N ASN A 431 10.97 3.67 6.48
CA ASN A 431 11.51 3.21 5.21
C ASN A 431 11.25 1.72 4.96
N ARG A 432 11.07 1.40 3.68
CA ARG A 432 11.06 0.04 3.16
C ARG A 432 12.44 -0.28 2.62
N MET A 433 13.02 -1.37 3.09
CA MET A 433 14.34 -1.84 2.67
C MET A 433 14.22 -3.24 2.09
N TYR A 434 15.01 -3.53 1.05
CA TYR A 434 15.08 -4.85 0.44
C TYR A 434 16.22 -5.64 1.05
N ARG A 435 16.00 -6.93 1.29
CA ARG A 435 17.03 -7.84 1.78
C ARG A 435 17.74 -8.55 0.62
N PRO A 436 19.06 -8.81 0.73
CA PRO A 436 19.78 -9.56 -0.29
C PRO A 436 19.21 -10.97 -0.54
N GLU A 437 18.67 -11.59 0.51
CA GLU A 437 18.05 -12.93 0.47
C GLU A 437 16.66 -12.93 -0.14
N GLY A 438 16.16 -11.77 -0.53
CA GLY A 438 14.79 -11.55 -1.04
C GLY A 438 13.83 -11.01 0.02
N GLY A 439 12.72 -10.45 -0.45
CA GLY A 439 11.72 -9.83 0.41
C GLY A 439 12.07 -8.40 0.82
N SER A 440 11.21 -7.80 1.64
CA SER A 440 11.40 -6.44 2.14
C SER A 440 11.02 -6.33 3.60
N ILE A 441 11.73 -5.47 4.32
CA ILE A 441 11.44 -5.10 5.71
C ILE A 441 11.05 -3.63 5.77
N ARG A 442 10.31 -3.27 6.80
CA ARG A 442 9.94 -1.88 7.08
C ARG A 442 10.48 -1.51 8.45
N ARG A 443 11.10 -0.33 8.57
CA ARG A 443 11.66 0.16 9.82
C ARG A 443 11.33 1.63 9.99
N VAL A 444 10.98 2.03 11.21
CA VAL A 444 11.11 3.42 11.63
C VAL A 444 12.60 3.69 11.73
N THR A 445 13.12 4.53 10.85
CA THR A 445 14.57 4.79 10.75
C THR A 445 15.02 5.98 11.58
N GLU A 446 14.12 6.91 11.86
CA GLU A 446 14.38 8.10 12.64
C GLU A 446 13.07 8.63 13.24
N VAL A 447 13.13 9.14 14.46
CA VAL A 447 12.13 10.04 15.02
C VAL A 447 12.81 11.37 15.29
N ALA A 448 12.44 12.38 14.51
CA ALA A 448 12.96 13.72 14.62
C ALA A 448 11.93 14.63 15.31
N GLU A 449 12.34 15.28 16.38
CA GLU A 449 11.58 16.29 17.10
C GLU A 449 11.82 17.68 16.50
N VAL A 450 10.76 18.45 16.32
CA VAL A 450 10.84 19.85 15.90
C VAL A 450 10.97 20.71 17.15
N VAL A 451 12.17 21.22 17.40
CA VAL A 451 12.46 21.98 18.65
C VAL A 451 12.30 23.48 18.51
N GLY A 452 12.00 23.98 17.32
CA GLY A 452 11.78 25.40 17.09
C GLY A 452 12.41 25.91 15.81
N MET A 453 12.68 27.21 15.78
CA MET A 453 13.30 27.89 14.64
C MET A 453 14.52 28.72 15.10
N GLU A 454 15.58 28.65 14.31
CA GLU A 454 16.77 29.47 14.48
C GLU A 454 17.16 30.08 13.15
N GLU A 455 17.33 31.39 13.09
CA GLU A 455 17.66 32.16 11.86
C GLU A 455 16.75 31.83 10.67
N GLY A 456 15.44 31.56 10.93
CA GLY A 456 14.47 31.20 9.88
C GLY A 456 14.49 29.75 9.46
N ASN A 457 15.37 28.91 10.03
CA ASN A 457 15.47 27.49 9.76
C ASN A 457 14.82 26.67 10.88
N VAL A 458 14.05 25.66 10.49
CA VAL A 458 13.46 24.69 11.43
C VAL A 458 14.58 23.81 12.00
N GLN A 459 14.66 23.75 13.34
CA GLN A 459 15.61 22.91 14.06
C GLN A 459 14.99 21.57 14.38
N LEU A 460 15.75 20.52 14.09
CA LEU A 460 15.34 19.12 14.32
C LEU A 460 16.31 18.46 15.29
N ASN A 461 15.75 17.78 16.28
CA ASN A 461 16.47 16.98 17.25
C ASN A 461 16.13 15.50 17.02
N ARG A 462 17.13 14.64 16.86
CA ARG A 462 16.89 13.20 16.67
C ARG A 462 16.73 12.53 18.02
N VAL A 463 15.55 11.96 18.26
CA VAL A 463 15.21 11.29 19.54
C VAL A 463 15.42 9.77 19.44
N PHE A 464 15.02 9.16 18.31
CA PHE A 464 15.25 7.74 18.03
C PHE A 464 15.92 7.58 16.68
N GLU A 465 16.78 6.56 16.57
CA GLU A 465 17.45 6.17 15.34
C GLU A 465 17.50 4.64 15.20
N TRP A 466 17.34 4.17 13.98
CA TRP A 466 17.49 2.76 13.65
C TRP A 466 18.97 2.41 13.43
N ASN A 467 19.44 1.44 14.17
CA ASN A 467 20.77 0.87 14.02
C ASN A 467 20.70 -0.32 13.06
N ASN A 468 21.31 -0.20 11.88
CA ASN A 468 21.30 -1.22 10.84
C ASN A 468 22.12 -2.47 11.18
N VAL A 469 23.04 -2.38 12.14
CA VAL A 469 23.89 -3.51 12.58
C VAL A 469 23.13 -4.41 13.55
N THR A 470 22.43 -3.78 14.52
CA THR A 470 21.65 -4.51 15.55
C THR A 470 20.22 -4.79 15.12
N ASP A 471 19.76 -4.17 14.00
CA ASP A 471 18.35 -4.17 13.53
C ASP A 471 17.37 -3.70 14.62
N LYS A 472 17.75 -2.68 15.38
CA LYS A 472 16.95 -2.11 16.46
C LYS A 472 16.75 -0.61 16.27
N VAL A 473 15.58 -0.11 16.70
CA VAL A 473 15.30 1.32 16.84
C VAL A 473 15.61 1.69 18.28
N GLU A 474 16.61 2.53 18.46
CA GLU A 474 17.19 2.85 19.76
C GLU A 474 16.99 4.35 20.09
N TYR A 475 16.82 4.66 21.38
CA TYR A 475 16.82 6.03 21.88
C TYR A 475 18.25 6.59 21.84
N VAL A 476 18.40 7.79 21.28
CA VAL A 476 19.74 8.39 21.05
C VAL A 476 20.32 9.06 22.30
N GLY A 477 19.53 9.15 23.37
CA GLY A 477 19.97 9.74 24.65
C GLY A 477 19.86 11.27 24.68
N ILE A 478 19.24 11.89 23.68
CA ILE A 478 18.96 13.32 23.68
C ILE A 478 17.60 13.56 24.31
N ALA A 479 17.55 14.34 25.36
CA ALA A 479 16.31 14.62 26.08
C ALA A 479 15.31 15.38 25.18
N SER A 480 14.11 14.79 25.02
CA SER A 480 13.02 15.41 24.26
C SER A 480 12.52 16.67 24.96
N GLN A 481 12.43 17.77 24.19
CA GLN A 481 11.83 19.01 24.68
C GLN A 481 10.33 18.84 24.90
N THR A 482 9.67 18.11 24.00
CA THR A 482 8.23 17.83 24.09
C THR A 482 7.87 17.08 25.38
N LEU A 483 8.69 16.08 25.79
CA LEU A 483 8.46 15.40 27.07
C LEU A 483 8.67 16.35 28.27
N ARG A 484 9.63 17.28 28.19
CA ARG A 484 9.81 18.30 29.23
C ARG A 484 8.60 19.22 29.32
N ASP A 485 8.09 19.68 28.18
CA ASP A 485 6.89 20.51 28.13
C ASP A 485 5.67 19.79 28.73
N ILE A 486 5.51 18.49 28.45
CA ILE A 486 4.45 17.66 29.04
C ILE A 486 4.65 17.57 30.57
N ALA A 487 5.90 17.33 31.04
CA ALA A 487 6.24 17.25 32.45
C ALA A 487 5.88 18.56 33.18
N ASP A 488 6.34 19.69 32.63
CA ASP A 488 6.11 21.03 33.17
C ASP A 488 4.61 21.36 33.25
N LEU A 489 3.87 21.10 32.18
CA LEU A 489 2.41 21.32 32.14
C LEU A 489 1.63 20.40 33.08
N ARG A 490 2.11 19.17 33.27
CA ARG A 490 1.50 18.19 34.19
C ARG A 490 1.89 18.44 35.64
N GLY A 491 2.99 19.16 35.89
CA GLY A 491 3.55 19.41 37.21
C GLY A 491 4.24 18.18 37.80
N ILE A 492 4.87 17.35 36.98
CA ILE A 492 5.61 16.13 37.35
C ILE A 492 7.06 16.19 36.89
N GLY A 493 7.90 15.34 37.45
CA GLY A 493 9.28 15.21 36.99
C GLY A 493 9.43 14.40 35.69
N ILE A 494 10.53 14.58 34.98
CA ILE A 494 10.81 13.81 33.76
C ILE A 494 10.91 12.31 34.04
N THR A 495 11.40 11.91 35.21
CA THR A 495 11.50 10.52 35.65
C THR A 495 10.12 9.86 35.72
N GLU A 496 9.10 10.57 36.18
CA GLU A 496 7.72 10.06 36.24
C GLU A 496 7.15 9.83 34.82
N ILE A 497 7.55 10.66 33.83
CA ILE A 497 7.21 10.42 32.42
C ILE A 497 7.92 9.19 31.88
N GLU A 498 9.21 9.01 32.20
CA GLU A 498 9.97 7.82 31.83
C GLU A 498 9.38 6.54 32.43
N GLU A 499 8.94 6.59 33.69
CA GLU A 499 8.19 5.50 34.34
C GLU A 499 6.87 5.21 33.61
N GLU A 500 6.16 6.25 33.18
CA GLU A 500 4.91 6.06 32.43
C GLU A 500 5.14 5.47 31.04
N ILE A 501 6.22 5.86 30.36
CA ILE A 501 6.65 5.23 29.10
C ILE A 501 6.94 3.75 29.34
N GLU A 502 7.63 3.42 30.43
CA GLU A 502 8.01 2.05 30.77
C GLU A 502 6.78 1.18 31.09
N LYS A 503 5.79 1.69 31.83
CA LYS A 503 4.53 0.97 32.10
C LYS A 503 3.81 0.62 30.80
N ARG A 504 3.70 1.58 29.88
CA ARG A 504 3.06 1.36 28.58
C ARG A 504 3.87 0.40 27.72
N ARG A 505 5.20 0.48 27.74
CA ARG A 505 6.09 -0.47 27.09
C ARG A 505 5.82 -1.90 27.56
N LEU A 506 5.76 -2.13 28.89
CA LEU A 506 5.50 -3.44 29.48
C LEU A 506 4.16 -4.01 29.02
N LEU A 507 3.10 -3.20 29.01
CA LEU A 507 1.80 -3.63 28.49
C LEU A 507 1.89 -4.05 27.02
N LEU A 508 2.54 -3.26 26.17
CA LEU A 508 2.67 -3.57 24.73
C LEU A 508 3.52 -4.83 24.49
N GLU A 509 4.55 -5.07 25.32
CA GLU A 509 5.35 -6.31 25.26
C GLU A 509 4.51 -7.52 25.69
N TYR A 510 3.72 -7.40 26.77
CA TYR A 510 2.80 -8.46 27.15
C TYR A 510 1.83 -8.84 26.02
N LEU A 511 1.25 -7.84 25.33
CA LEU A 511 0.37 -8.09 24.19
C LEU A 511 1.10 -8.78 23.05
N ALA A 512 2.35 -8.38 22.78
CA ALA A 512 3.18 -8.96 21.74
C ALA A 512 3.57 -10.42 22.05
N ASP A 513 4.00 -10.70 23.26
CA ASP A 513 4.42 -12.02 23.71
C ASP A 513 3.25 -13.02 23.72
N ASN A 514 2.03 -12.54 24.05
CA ASN A 514 0.81 -13.33 24.05
C ASN A 514 0.09 -13.34 22.69
N ASN A 515 0.67 -12.74 21.64
CA ASN A 515 0.08 -12.63 20.29
C ASN A 515 -1.34 -12.04 20.27
N ILE A 516 -1.64 -11.12 21.22
CA ILE A 516 -2.89 -10.36 21.27
C ILE A 516 -2.76 -9.20 20.30
N ARG A 517 -3.24 -9.38 19.08
CA ARG A 517 -2.98 -8.45 17.97
C ARG A 517 -4.22 -7.92 17.27
N SER A 518 -5.42 -8.48 17.53
CA SER A 518 -6.63 -7.94 16.89
C SER A 518 -6.87 -6.49 17.30
N ILE A 519 -7.35 -5.67 16.38
CA ILE A 519 -7.60 -4.25 16.66
C ILE A 519 -8.57 -4.05 17.83
N THR A 520 -9.54 -4.93 17.99
CA THR A 520 -10.53 -4.89 19.06
C THR A 520 -9.88 -5.20 20.40
N ASP A 521 -9.07 -6.26 20.49
CA ASP A 521 -8.44 -6.67 21.74
C ASP A 521 -7.38 -5.66 22.17
N VAL A 522 -6.47 -5.26 21.27
CA VAL A 522 -5.46 -4.23 21.52
C VAL A 522 -6.12 -2.93 21.97
N GLY A 523 -7.18 -2.49 21.26
CA GLY A 523 -7.95 -1.32 21.64
C GLY A 523 -8.57 -1.44 23.03
N THR A 524 -9.08 -2.61 23.38
CA THR A 524 -9.67 -2.87 24.72
C THR A 524 -8.63 -2.71 25.82
N TYR A 525 -7.42 -3.27 25.67
CA TYR A 525 -6.33 -3.09 26.65
C TYR A 525 -5.90 -1.64 26.77
N ILE A 526 -5.74 -0.91 25.65
CA ILE A 526 -5.40 0.51 25.66
C ILE A 526 -6.48 1.33 26.36
N HIS A 527 -7.76 1.10 26.07
CA HIS A 527 -8.86 1.82 26.69
C HIS A 527 -9.01 1.50 28.18
N ASN A 528 -8.77 0.24 28.59
CA ASN A 528 -8.77 -0.16 29.98
C ASN A 528 -7.61 0.49 30.75
N TYR A 529 -6.44 0.62 30.13
CA TYR A 529 -5.30 1.33 30.72
C TYR A 529 -5.65 2.80 31.04
N TYR A 530 -6.36 3.50 30.13
CA TYR A 530 -6.86 4.85 30.41
C TYR A 530 -7.88 4.92 31.54
N ARG A 531 -8.62 3.84 31.78
CA ARG A 531 -9.61 3.76 32.82
C ARG A 531 -9.00 3.44 34.19
N ASN A 532 -8.14 2.47 34.26
CA ASN A 532 -7.49 2.00 35.46
C ASN A 532 -6.12 1.37 35.14
N PRO A 533 -5.03 2.17 35.08
CA PRO A 533 -3.71 1.66 34.76
C PRO A 533 -3.24 0.55 35.71
N ASP A 534 -3.47 0.71 37.02
CA ASP A 534 -2.96 -0.23 38.03
C ASP A 534 -3.61 -1.61 37.90
N GLU A 535 -4.91 -1.69 37.65
CA GLU A 535 -5.61 -2.96 37.41
C GLU A 535 -5.07 -3.70 36.18
N VAL A 536 -4.77 -2.95 35.11
CA VAL A 536 -4.22 -3.55 33.89
C VAL A 536 -2.80 -4.04 34.13
N LEU A 537 -1.96 -3.28 34.86
CA LEU A 537 -0.59 -3.67 35.19
C LEU A 537 -0.54 -4.87 36.14
N GLU A 538 -1.42 -4.96 37.12
CA GLU A 538 -1.53 -6.12 37.99
C GLU A 538 -1.91 -7.41 37.25
N GLN A 539 -2.66 -7.31 36.15
CA GLN A 539 -3.03 -8.46 35.34
C GLN A 539 -1.89 -8.99 34.43
N ILE A 540 -0.88 -8.16 34.14
CA ILE A 540 0.19 -8.51 33.22
C ILE A 540 1.53 -8.79 33.89
N LEU A 541 1.71 -8.36 35.13
CA LEU A 541 2.89 -8.62 35.97
C LEU A 541 2.70 -9.86 36.84
#